data_e130612aafbe3b2322f5806b53b548b6
#
_entry.id   e130612aafbe3b2322f5806b53b548b6
#
_cell.length_a   1.000
_cell.length_b   1.000
_cell.length_c   1.000
_cell.angle_alpha   90.00
_cell.angle_beta   90.00
_cell.angle_gamma   90.00
#
_symmetry.space_group_name_H-M   'P 1'
#
loop_
_entity.id
_entity.type
_entity.pdbx_description
1 polymer ?
#
loop_
_entity_poly.entity_id
_entity_poly.type
_entity_poly.pdbx_seq_one_letter_code
_entity_poly.pdbx_strand_id
1 'polypeptide(L)'
;MSDIGIIIVTYNSAAEIGACLDAAMASGAETVVVDNASKDGTVEELRRRGVRLIANSENRGFAGAVNQGFEEIKNPYVLLLNPDAIILSSLEPLRQACDLPNSAGAGGQLVDAGGRPQIGFMVRGLPTPAALVLEALLLNRCWPGNPVNRRYRCLDWDSSSRSAVEQPAGAFFMVRRAVWQELGGLDEGFFPLWFEDVDFCGRIRERGFSLYYVPEAVAKHTGGHSIPQLALEMRLIYWYRSLLRYSAKHFHPLMFRVVCLAVVMGSFLRGMAESAVHRSFRPMAAYGRVASLAGRSLFCGR
;
A
#
# COMPACT_ATOMS: atom_id res chain seq x y z
N MET A 1 -23.98 -0.05 -18.21
CA MET A 1 -22.87 0.62 -17.50
C MET A 1 -22.11 -0.47 -16.76
N SER A 2 -20.80 -0.40 -16.69
CA SER A 2 -19.99 -1.38 -15.94
C SER A 2 -20.30 -1.27 -14.44
N ASP A 3 -20.41 -2.41 -13.72
CA ASP A 3 -20.57 -2.42 -12.27
C ASP A 3 -19.24 -2.10 -11.55
N ILE A 4 -18.14 -1.94 -12.31
CA ILE A 4 -16.80 -1.70 -11.81
C ILE A 4 -16.41 -0.24 -12.04
N GLY A 5 -15.95 0.42 -10.99
CA GLY A 5 -15.24 1.67 -11.04
C GLY A 5 -13.75 1.49 -10.75
N ILE A 6 -12.90 2.32 -11.31
CA ILE A 6 -11.44 2.32 -11.06
C ILE A 6 -11.04 3.66 -10.49
N ILE A 7 -10.29 3.63 -9.38
CA ILE A 7 -9.67 4.81 -8.78
C ILE A 7 -8.15 4.69 -8.95
N ILE A 8 -7.54 5.70 -9.55
CA ILE A 8 -6.10 5.84 -9.70
C ILE A 8 -5.67 7.11 -8.96
N VAL A 9 -4.71 7.01 -8.07
CA VAL A 9 -4.11 8.18 -7.40
C VAL A 9 -2.76 8.46 -8.02
N THR A 10 -2.52 9.70 -8.47
CA THR A 10 -1.25 10.12 -9.06
C THR A 10 -0.53 11.15 -8.19
N TYR A 11 0.80 11.07 -8.19
CA TYR A 11 1.70 12.09 -7.66
C TYR A 11 3.04 12.00 -8.38
N ASN A 12 3.31 12.93 -9.30
CA ASN A 12 4.48 12.95 -10.18
C ASN A 12 4.64 11.61 -10.94
N SER A 13 3.62 11.23 -11.70
CA SER A 13 3.50 9.93 -12.38
C SER A 13 3.46 10.05 -13.91
N ALA A 14 3.99 11.14 -14.48
CA ALA A 14 3.90 11.41 -15.92
C ALA A 14 4.49 10.30 -16.79
N ALA A 15 5.53 9.60 -16.30
CA ALA A 15 6.20 8.56 -17.05
C ALA A 15 5.38 7.24 -17.14
N GLU A 16 4.55 6.95 -16.13
CA GLU A 16 3.88 5.65 -16.00
C GLU A 16 2.39 5.70 -16.31
N ILE A 17 1.74 6.84 -16.00
CA ILE A 17 0.28 6.94 -16.01
C ILE A 17 -0.35 6.64 -17.36
N GLY A 18 0.36 6.90 -18.45
CA GLY A 18 -0.16 6.69 -19.80
C GLY A 18 -0.60 5.26 -20.07
N ALA A 19 0.28 4.29 -19.86
CA ALA A 19 -0.01 2.87 -20.08
C ALA A 19 -1.04 2.31 -19.09
N CYS A 20 -1.03 2.79 -17.84
CA CYS A 20 -2.04 2.45 -16.83
C CYS A 20 -3.44 2.88 -17.29
N LEU A 21 -3.59 4.12 -17.76
CA LEU A 21 -4.87 4.64 -18.23
C LEU A 21 -5.36 3.93 -19.49
N ASP A 22 -4.48 3.64 -20.46
CA ASP A 22 -4.87 2.92 -21.67
C ASP A 22 -5.50 1.57 -21.30
N ALA A 23 -4.89 0.84 -20.38
CA ALA A 23 -5.43 -0.44 -19.92
C ALA A 23 -6.71 -0.29 -19.08
N ALA A 24 -6.77 0.72 -18.20
CA ALA A 24 -7.96 0.99 -17.39
C ALA A 24 -9.17 1.35 -18.27
N MET A 25 -9.01 2.24 -19.23
CA MET A 25 -10.06 2.64 -20.17
C MET A 25 -10.49 1.48 -21.09
N ALA A 26 -9.54 0.67 -21.55
CA ALA A 26 -9.83 -0.51 -22.37
C ALA A 26 -10.64 -1.57 -21.62
N SER A 27 -10.61 -1.60 -20.27
CA SER A 27 -11.44 -2.50 -19.47
C SER A 27 -12.95 -2.18 -19.51
N GLY A 28 -13.33 -1.00 -20.00
CA GLY A 28 -14.71 -0.50 -20.00
C GLY A 28 -15.26 -0.09 -18.64
N ALA A 29 -14.44 -0.06 -17.60
CA ALA A 29 -14.82 0.42 -16.28
C ALA A 29 -14.82 1.96 -16.20
N GLU A 30 -15.71 2.52 -15.38
CA GLU A 30 -15.69 3.96 -15.07
C GLU A 30 -14.38 4.28 -14.33
N THR A 31 -13.56 5.18 -14.89
CA THR A 31 -12.25 5.51 -14.32
C THR A 31 -12.23 6.95 -13.82
N VAL A 32 -11.81 7.13 -12.58
CA VAL A 32 -11.53 8.43 -11.95
C VAL A 32 -10.07 8.48 -11.52
N VAL A 33 -9.39 9.55 -11.88
CA VAL A 33 -8.03 9.83 -11.43
C VAL A 33 -8.04 10.97 -10.45
N VAL A 34 -7.38 10.78 -9.32
CA VAL A 34 -7.15 11.83 -8.32
C VAL A 34 -5.68 12.20 -8.34
N ASP A 35 -5.37 13.38 -8.83
CA ASP A 35 -4.01 13.90 -8.84
C ASP A 35 -3.73 14.66 -7.54
N ASN A 36 -2.70 14.26 -6.85
CA ASN A 36 -2.33 14.75 -5.53
C ASN A 36 -1.32 15.91 -5.57
N ALA A 37 -1.59 16.91 -6.42
CA ALA A 37 -0.76 18.09 -6.65
C ALA A 37 0.60 17.76 -7.33
N SER A 38 0.58 16.99 -8.40
CA SER A 38 1.76 16.73 -9.23
C SER A 38 2.36 18.03 -9.79
N LYS A 39 3.69 18.03 -9.90
CA LYS A 39 4.49 19.17 -10.41
C LYS A 39 5.25 18.84 -11.70
N ASP A 40 5.05 17.65 -12.23
CA ASP A 40 5.54 17.19 -13.53
C ASP A 40 4.43 17.26 -14.60
N GLY A 41 4.59 16.62 -15.71
CA GLY A 41 3.59 16.57 -16.81
C GLY A 41 2.38 15.68 -16.56
N THR A 42 2.14 15.18 -15.32
CA THR A 42 1.04 14.24 -15.02
C THR A 42 -0.33 14.83 -15.34
N VAL A 43 -0.62 16.03 -14.86
CA VAL A 43 -1.95 16.66 -15.02
C VAL A 43 -2.24 16.96 -16.49
N GLU A 44 -1.24 17.38 -17.25
CA GLU A 44 -1.34 17.63 -18.69
C GLU A 44 -1.65 16.35 -19.45
N GLU A 45 -0.97 15.25 -19.11
CA GLU A 45 -1.22 13.93 -19.70
C GLU A 45 -2.64 13.43 -19.41
N LEU A 46 -3.13 13.59 -18.19
CA LEU A 46 -4.48 13.22 -17.77
C LEU A 46 -5.55 14.02 -18.55
N ARG A 47 -5.37 15.34 -18.68
CA ARG A 47 -6.29 16.21 -19.44
C ARG A 47 -6.32 15.86 -20.91
N ARG A 48 -5.16 15.57 -21.49
CA ARG A 48 -5.06 15.17 -22.91
C ARG A 48 -5.84 13.89 -23.22
N ARG A 49 -5.93 12.97 -22.26
CA ARG A 49 -6.66 11.70 -22.40
C ARG A 49 -8.15 11.80 -22.08
N GLY A 50 -8.63 12.94 -21.58
CA GLY A 50 -10.05 13.20 -21.31
C GLY A 50 -10.63 12.31 -20.19
N VAL A 51 -9.79 11.79 -19.29
CA VAL A 51 -10.25 11.02 -18.13
C VAL A 51 -10.90 11.94 -17.10
N ARG A 52 -11.84 11.40 -16.31
CA ARG A 52 -12.41 12.13 -15.16
C ARG A 52 -11.33 12.38 -14.13
N LEU A 53 -10.98 13.66 -13.93
CA LEU A 53 -9.84 14.10 -13.14
C LEU A 53 -10.27 14.99 -11.97
N ILE A 54 -9.79 14.66 -10.78
CA ILE A 54 -9.79 15.53 -9.60
C ILE A 54 -8.34 15.98 -9.39
N ALA A 55 -8.04 17.25 -9.65
CA ALA A 55 -6.70 17.80 -9.45
C ALA A 55 -6.67 18.59 -8.14
N ASN A 56 -6.03 18.04 -7.12
CA ASN A 56 -5.85 18.69 -5.84
C ASN A 56 -4.81 19.81 -5.92
N SER A 57 -5.02 20.90 -5.19
CA SER A 57 -4.05 22.00 -5.07
C SER A 57 -2.89 21.67 -4.11
N GLU A 58 -3.09 20.69 -3.25
CA GLU A 58 -2.11 20.20 -2.27
C GLU A 58 -2.16 18.67 -2.16
N ASN A 59 -1.06 18.06 -1.70
CA ASN A 59 -1.02 16.62 -1.48
C ASN A 59 -1.80 16.24 -0.22
N ARG A 60 -2.94 15.58 -0.39
CA ARG A 60 -3.83 15.09 0.67
C ARG A 60 -3.43 13.72 1.24
N GLY A 61 -2.31 13.16 0.78
CA GLY A 61 -1.93 11.79 1.06
C GLY A 61 -2.70 10.77 0.22
N PHE A 62 -2.18 9.53 0.18
CA PHE A 62 -2.81 8.46 -0.63
C PHE A 62 -4.23 8.15 -0.13
N ALA A 63 -4.40 7.96 1.18
CA ALA A 63 -5.70 7.66 1.78
C ALA A 63 -6.75 8.73 1.48
N GLY A 64 -6.41 10.01 1.66
CA GLY A 64 -7.33 11.12 1.36
C GLY A 64 -7.73 11.21 -0.11
N ALA A 65 -6.78 10.98 -1.01
CA ALA A 65 -7.07 10.97 -2.44
C ALA A 65 -7.93 9.77 -2.86
N VAL A 66 -7.69 8.58 -2.30
CA VAL A 66 -8.53 7.41 -2.54
C VAL A 66 -9.96 7.66 -2.02
N ASN A 67 -10.10 8.20 -0.81
CA ASN A 67 -11.41 8.54 -0.24
C ASN A 67 -12.19 9.51 -1.16
N GLN A 68 -11.52 10.56 -1.69
CA GLN A 68 -12.15 11.47 -2.69
C GLN A 68 -12.63 10.70 -3.93
N GLY A 69 -11.82 9.78 -4.47
CA GLY A 69 -12.21 8.97 -5.62
C GLY A 69 -13.46 8.12 -5.34
N PHE A 70 -13.59 7.58 -4.13
CA PHE A 70 -14.77 6.82 -3.72
C PHE A 70 -16.04 7.67 -3.59
N GLU A 71 -15.93 8.95 -3.27
CA GLU A 71 -17.07 9.87 -3.27
C GLU A 71 -17.62 10.11 -4.68
N GLU A 72 -16.76 10.11 -5.67
CA GLU A 72 -17.09 10.37 -7.08
C GLU A 72 -17.64 9.14 -7.82
N ILE A 73 -17.06 7.97 -7.62
CA ILE A 73 -17.51 6.69 -8.22
C ILE A 73 -18.70 6.15 -7.42
N LYS A 74 -19.75 5.67 -8.12
CA LYS A 74 -20.94 5.08 -7.49
C LYS A 74 -21.10 3.59 -7.74
N ASN A 75 -20.18 2.99 -8.49
CA ASN A 75 -20.18 1.58 -8.84
C ASN A 75 -20.11 0.68 -7.59
N PRO A 76 -20.79 -0.46 -7.56
CA PRO A 76 -20.80 -1.38 -6.41
C PRO A 76 -19.44 -2.02 -6.11
N TYR A 77 -18.58 -2.15 -7.12
CA TYR A 77 -17.22 -2.67 -7.02
C TYR A 77 -16.23 -1.61 -7.45
N VAL A 78 -15.26 -1.31 -6.62
CA VAL A 78 -14.26 -0.27 -6.89
C VAL A 78 -12.87 -0.86 -6.82
N LEU A 79 -12.14 -0.77 -7.92
CA LEU A 79 -10.75 -1.19 -8.04
C LEU A 79 -9.82 -0.03 -7.67
N LEU A 80 -8.98 -0.22 -6.68
CA LEU A 80 -7.80 0.61 -6.46
C LEU A 80 -6.71 0.13 -7.42
N LEU A 81 -6.15 1.04 -8.21
CA LEU A 81 -5.11 0.74 -9.18
C LEU A 81 -3.98 1.77 -9.05
N ASN A 82 -2.77 1.30 -8.83
CA ASN A 82 -1.61 2.18 -8.81
C ASN A 82 -1.31 2.75 -10.21
N PRO A 83 -0.77 3.97 -10.32
CA PRO A 83 -0.49 4.62 -11.61
C PRO A 83 0.61 3.92 -12.43
N ASP A 84 1.40 3.03 -11.81
CA ASP A 84 2.44 2.19 -12.40
C ASP A 84 2.00 0.72 -12.57
N ALA A 85 0.69 0.45 -12.47
CA ALA A 85 0.08 -0.85 -12.70
C ALA A 85 -0.68 -0.86 -14.03
N ILE A 86 -0.50 -1.91 -14.82
CA ILE A 86 -1.14 -2.10 -16.13
C ILE A 86 -1.98 -3.37 -16.08
N ILE A 87 -3.29 -3.25 -16.24
CA ILE A 87 -4.23 -4.38 -16.29
C ILE A 87 -3.91 -5.22 -17.53
N LEU A 88 -3.69 -6.53 -17.35
CA LEU A 88 -3.37 -7.47 -18.43
C LEU A 88 -4.48 -8.48 -18.71
N SER A 89 -5.52 -8.53 -17.88
CA SER A 89 -6.61 -9.52 -17.98
C SER A 89 -7.95 -8.87 -17.71
N SER A 90 -9.04 -9.66 -17.85
CA SER A 90 -10.38 -9.25 -17.42
C SER A 90 -10.42 -8.96 -15.91
N LEU A 91 -11.22 -7.99 -15.51
CA LEU A 91 -11.51 -7.68 -14.09
C LEU A 91 -12.68 -8.53 -13.54
N GLU A 92 -13.38 -9.26 -14.39
CA GLU A 92 -14.55 -10.08 -14.01
C GLU A 92 -14.22 -11.13 -12.93
N PRO A 93 -13.06 -11.82 -12.92
CA PRO A 93 -12.71 -12.73 -11.84
C PRO A 93 -12.62 -12.05 -10.46
N LEU A 94 -12.14 -10.79 -10.39
CA LEU A 94 -12.14 -10.01 -9.13
C LEU A 94 -13.56 -9.69 -8.68
N ARG A 95 -14.42 -9.25 -9.63
CA ARG A 95 -15.82 -8.94 -9.33
C ARG A 95 -16.53 -10.18 -8.78
N GLN A 96 -16.37 -11.34 -9.41
CA GLN A 96 -16.95 -12.61 -8.95
C GLN A 96 -16.45 -13.00 -7.55
N ALA A 97 -15.18 -12.77 -7.23
CA ALA A 97 -14.66 -13.03 -5.91
C ALA A 97 -15.24 -12.06 -4.84
N CYS A 98 -15.61 -10.85 -5.25
CA CYS A 98 -16.33 -9.93 -4.37
C CYS A 98 -17.77 -10.39 -4.07
N ASP A 99 -18.38 -11.26 -4.88
CA ASP A 99 -19.71 -11.81 -4.66
C ASP A 99 -19.72 -13.05 -3.74
N LEU A 100 -18.55 -13.58 -3.39
CA LEU A 100 -18.47 -14.70 -2.45
C LEU A 100 -19.07 -14.31 -1.08
N PRO A 101 -19.64 -15.27 -0.34
CA PRO A 101 -20.18 -15.01 0.99
C PRO A 101 -19.16 -14.31 1.89
N ASN A 102 -19.58 -13.24 2.57
CA ASN A 102 -18.77 -12.41 3.47
C ASN A 102 -17.52 -11.80 2.81
N SER A 103 -17.43 -11.72 1.49
CA SER A 103 -16.33 -11.06 0.82
C SER A 103 -16.40 -9.55 1.00
N ALA A 104 -15.30 -8.94 1.40
CA ALA A 104 -15.09 -7.49 1.35
C ALA A 104 -14.47 -7.05 0.03
N GLY A 105 -13.69 -7.91 -0.60
CA GLY A 105 -12.93 -7.56 -1.79
C GLY A 105 -11.95 -8.65 -2.21
N ALA A 106 -11.22 -8.38 -3.29
CA ALA A 106 -10.25 -9.30 -3.84
C ALA A 106 -9.06 -8.55 -4.48
N GLY A 107 -7.86 -9.09 -4.31
CA GLY A 107 -6.67 -8.67 -5.03
C GLY A 107 -6.28 -9.65 -6.13
N GLY A 108 -5.69 -9.14 -7.20
CA GLY A 108 -5.20 -9.95 -8.31
C GLY A 108 -3.71 -10.26 -8.21
N GLN A 109 -3.23 -11.00 -9.19
CA GLN A 109 -1.83 -11.31 -9.37
C GLN A 109 -1.08 -10.08 -9.90
N LEU A 110 -0.04 -9.67 -9.20
CA LEU A 110 0.90 -8.67 -9.66
C LEU A 110 2.14 -9.36 -10.21
N VAL A 111 2.53 -8.99 -11.43
CA VAL A 111 3.74 -9.50 -12.07
C VAL A 111 4.76 -8.37 -12.30
N ASP A 112 6.04 -8.70 -12.26
CA ASP A 112 7.13 -7.78 -12.59
C ASP A 112 7.25 -7.55 -14.12
N ALA A 113 8.22 -6.74 -14.54
CA ALA A 113 8.48 -6.49 -15.96
C ALA A 113 8.83 -7.76 -16.77
N GLY A 114 9.30 -8.81 -16.10
CA GLY A 114 9.60 -10.11 -16.69
C GLY A 114 8.44 -11.11 -16.65
N GLY A 115 7.25 -10.69 -16.19
CA GLY A 115 6.06 -11.54 -16.08
C GLY A 115 6.07 -12.49 -14.87
N ARG A 116 7.00 -12.33 -13.91
CA ARG A 116 7.09 -13.19 -12.72
C ARG A 116 6.24 -12.64 -11.60
N PRO A 117 5.49 -13.52 -10.85
CA PRO A 117 4.68 -13.10 -9.72
C PRO A 117 5.52 -12.39 -8.63
N GLN A 118 5.01 -11.30 -8.11
CA GLN A 118 5.64 -10.51 -7.05
C GLN A 118 5.35 -11.11 -5.66
N ILE A 119 5.87 -12.32 -5.42
CA ILE A 119 5.72 -13.02 -4.14
C ILE A 119 6.28 -12.16 -2.99
N GLY A 120 5.55 -12.10 -1.87
CA GLY A 120 5.92 -11.27 -0.73
C GLY A 120 5.54 -9.80 -0.85
N PHE A 121 4.97 -9.39 -2.01
CA PHE A 121 4.40 -8.07 -2.22
C PHE A 121 2.89 -8.12 -2.50
N MET A 122 2.45 -8.90 -3.49
CA MET A 122 1.04 -8.94 -3.92
C MET A 122 0.08 -9.47 -2.85
N VAL A 123 0.56 -10.34 -1.98
CA VAL A 123 -0.15 -10.83 -0.80
C VAL A 123 0.79 -10.88 0.39
N ARG A 124 0.29 -10.48 1.55
CA ARG A 124 1.00 -10.57 2.83
C ARG A 124 0.05 -11.02 3.94
N GLY A 125 0.62 -11.49 5.04
CA GLY A 125 -0.10 -11.53 6.31
C GLY A 125 -0.24 -10.14 6.92
N LEU A 126 -1.20 -9.93 7.81
CA LEU A 126 -1.24 -8.70 8.60
C LEU A 126 0.00 -8.63 9.51
N PRO A 127 0.62 -7.45 9.66
CA PRO A 127 1.80 -7.30 10.49
C PRO A 127 1.55 -7.71 11.94
N THR A 128 2.41 -8.57 12.47
CA THR A 128 2.46 -8.90 13.91
C THR A 128 3.55 -8.07 14.59
N PRO A 129 3.51 -7.89 15.93
CA PRO A 129 4.60 -7.24 16.64
C PRO A 129 5.96 -7.86 16.34
N ALA A 130 6.04 -9.20 16.29
CA ALA A 130 7.28 -9.91 15.94
C ALA A 130 7.78 -9.57 14.53
N ALA A 131 6.87 -9.52 13.54
CA ALA A 131 7.24 -9.17 12.17
C ALA A 131 7.85 -7.76 12.08
N LEU A 132 7.23 -6.77 12.75
CA LEU A 132 7.73 -5.40 12.74
C LEU A 132 9.02 -5.22 13.57
N VAL A 133 9.18 -5.95 14.67
CA VAL A 133 10.43 -5.97 15.47
C VAL A 133 11.59 -6.51 14.64
N LEU A 134 11.40 -7.67 13.97
CA LEU A 134 12.45 -8.28 13.14
C LEU A 134 12.81 -7.38 11.95
N GLU A 135 11.82 -6.70 11.36
CA GLU A 135 12.04 -5.73 10.29
C GLU A 135 12.83 -4.52 10.79
N ALA A 136 12.43 -3.94 11.92
CA ALA A 136 13.11 -2.78 12.52
C ALA A 136 14.57 -3.10 12.87
N LEU A 137 14.84 -4.28 13.43
CA LEU A 137 16.16 -4.74 13.85
C LEU A 137 17.04 -5.29 12.72
N LEU A 138 16.63 -5.21 11.44
CA LEU A 138 17.34 -5.75 10.27
C LEU A 138 17.47 -7.29 10.22
N LEU A 139 16.82 -8.01 11.13
CA LEU A 139 16.94 -9.47 11.18
C LEU A 139 16.38 -10.14 9.93
N ASN A 140 15.35 -9.56 9.30
CA ASN A 140 14.84 -10.03 8.02
C ASN A 140 15.84 -9.85 6.87
N ARG A 141 16.77 -8.88 6.98
CA ARG A 141 17.84 -8.70 5.99
C ARG A 141 18.97 -9.73 6.16
N CYS A 142 19.33 -10.03 7.41
CA CYS A 142 20.39 -10.99 7.72
C CYS A 142 19.92 -12.45 7.58
N TRP A 143 18.64 -12.70 7.86
CA TRP A 143 18.01 -14.00 7.77
C TRP A 143 16.62 -13.90 7.10
N PRO A 144 16.57 -13.71 5.75
CA PRO A 144 15.32 -13.53 5.01
C PRO A 144 14.34 -14.70 5.13
N GLY A 145 14.86 -15.91 5.27
CA GLY A 145 14.11 -17.17 5.39
C GLY A 145 13.62 -17.47 6.81
N ASN A 146 13.71 -16.54 7.79
CA ASN A 146 13.18 -16.81 9.13
C ASN A 146 11.66 -17.05 9.12
N PRO A 147 11.13 -17.89 10.04
CA PRO A 147 9.71 -18.29 10.00
C PRO A 147 8.73 -17.11 10.09
N VAL A 148 9.06 -16.06 10.83
CA VAL A 148 8.21 -14.88 10.98
C VAL A 148 8.11 -14.10 9.68
N ASN A 149 9.25 -13.88 9.00
CA ASN A 149 9.29 -13.19 7.71
C ASN A 149 8.62 -14.03 6.61
N ARG A 150 8.86 -15.35 6.58
CA ARG A 150 8.20 -16.27 5.61
C ARG A 150 6.68 -16.19 5.73
N ARG A 151 6.15 -16.25 6.97
CA ARG A 151 4.72 -16.13 7.23
C ARG A 151 4.19 -14.74 6.86
N TYR A 152 4.87 -13.67 7.30
CA TYR A 152 4.44 -12.29 7.03
C TYR A 152 4.41 -11.96 5.54
N ARG A 153 5.42 -12.42 4.79
CA ARG A 153 5.53 -12.20 3.34
C ARG A 153 4.90 -13.29 2.49
N CYS A 154 4.24 -14.27 3.10
CA CYS A 154 3.63 -15.40 2.40
C CYS A 154 4.60 -16.05 1.39
N LEU A 155 5.87 -16.28 1.78
CA LEU A 155 6.90 -16.74 0.84
C LEU A 155 6.71 -18.19 0.38
N ASP A 156 5.97 -19.00 1.14
CA ASP A 156 5.68 -20.41 0.86
C ASP A 156 4.25 -20.61 0.33
N TRP A 157 3.55 -19.50 0.08
CA TRP A 157 2.17 -19.55 -0.31
C TRP A 157 2.04 -19.87 -1.82
N ASP A 158 1.08 -20.74 -2.14
CA ASP A 158 0.75 -21.09 -3.52
C ASP A 158 -0.05 -19.96 -4.18
N SER A 159 0.60 -19.25 -5.10
CA SER A 159 -0.01 -18.16 -5.87
C SER A 159 -0.69 -18.62 -7.16
N SER A 160 -0.79 -19.91 -7.41
CA SER A 160 -1.44 -20.44 -8.62
C SER A 160 -2.95 -20.63 -8.47
N SER A 161 -3.46 -20.62 -7.23
CA SER A 161 -4.87 -20.91 -6.93
C SER A 161 -5.54 -19.79 -6.14
N ARG A 162 -6.86 -19.64 -6.32
CA ARG A 162 -7.69 -18.72 -5.52
C ARG A 162 -7.66 -19.13 -4.06
N SER A 163 -7.52 -18.17 -3.17
CA SER A 163 -7.52 -18.43 -1.73
C SER A 163 -7.95 -17.20 -0.93
N ALA A 164 -8.44 -17.43 0.29
CA ALA A 164 -8.62 -16.36 1.26
C ALA A 164 -7.26 -15.87 1.74
N VAL A 165 -7.10 -14.55 1.83
CA VAL A 165 -5.84 -13.89 2.20
C VAL A 165 -6.07 -12.82 3.26
N GLU A 166 -5.02 -12.45 4.00
CA GLU A 166 -5.16 -11.41 5.01
C GLU A 166 -5.03 -9.99 4.43
N GLN A 167 -4.11 -9.78 3.49
CA GLN A 167 -3.81 -8.47 2.93
C GLN A 167 -3.33 -8.61 1.46
N PRO A 168 -4.22 -8.38 0.47
CA PRO A 168 -3.80 -8.12 -0.89
C PRO A 168 -3.19 -6.72 -0.99
N ALA A 169 -2.25 -6.51 -1.92
CA ALA A 169 -1.61 -5.21 -2.13
C ALA A 169 -2.62 -4.19 -2.68
N GLY A 170 -2.63 -2.98 -2.11
CA GLY A 170 -3.47 -1.87 -2.56
C GLY A 170 -3.22 -1.43 -4.01
N ALA A 171 -2.14 -1.90 -4.64
CA ALA A 171 -1.79 -1.59 -6.02
C ALA A 171 -2.76 -2.17 -7.08
N PHE A 172 -3.47 -3.27 -6.75
CA PHE A 172 -4.48 -3.92 -7.61
C PHE A 172 -5.50 -4.63 -6.73
N PHE A 173 -6.37 -3.84 -6.10
CA PHE A 173 -7.29 -4.31 -5.06
C PHE A 173 -8.71 -3.83 -5.31
N MET A 174 -9.63 -4.74 -5.58
CA MET A 174 -11.05 -4.47 -5.74
C MET A 174 -11.77 -4.60 -4.40
N VAL A 175 -12.60 -3.61 -4.07
CA VAL A 175 -13.35 -3.55 -2.81
C VAL A 175 -14.84 -3.35 -3.10
N ARG A 176 -15.69 -4.00 -2.34
CA ARG A 176 -17.15 -3.73 -2.35
C ARG A 176 -17.42 -2.37 -1.72
N ARG A 177 -18.13 -1.51 -2.46
CA ARG A 177 -18.52 -0.18 -1.97
C ARG A 177 -19.24 -0.23 -0.62
N ALA A 178 -20.15 -1.18 -0.43
CA ALA A 178 -20.90 -1.31 0.82
C ALA A 178 -19.97 -1.52 2.03
N VAL A 179 -18.95 -2.38 1.89
CA VAL A 179 -17.95 -2.61 2.95
C VAL A 179 -17.07 -1.38 3.16
N TRP A 180 -16.67 -0.70 2.07
CA TRP A 180 -15.94 0.56 2.18
C TRP A 180 -16.69 1.59 3.01
N GLN A 181 -17.98 1.78 2.72
CA GLN A 181 -18.84 2.75 3.44
C GLN A 181 -19.04 2.33 4.89
N GLU A 182 -19.27 1.06 5.17
CA GLU A 182 -19.41 0.53 6.54
C GLU A 182 -18.17 0.79 7.39
N LEU A 183 -16.98 0.65 6.79
CA LEU A 183 -15.70 0.85 7.47
C LEU A 183 -15.23 2.32 7.49
N GLY A 184 -15.91 3.22 6.79
CA GLY A 184 -15.55 4.64 6.73
C GLY A 184 -14.31 4.96 5.89
N GLY A 185 -13.98 4.11 4.91
CA GLY A 185 -12.85 4.32 4.00
C GLY A 185 -11.48 4.07 4.60
N LEU A 186 -10.44 4.59 3.95
CA LEU A 186 -9.06 4.56 4.46
C LEU A 186 -8.84 5.60 5.56
N ASP A 187 -8.03 5.26 6.55
CA ASP A 187 -7.63 6.19 7.62
C ASP A 187 -6.60 7.21 7.11
N GLU A 188 -7.02 8.47 6.91
CA GLU A 188 -6.19 9.56 6.41
C GLU A 188 -5.04 9.95 7.36
N GLY A 189 -5.04 9.45 8.58
CA GLY A 189 -3.93 9.63 9.51
C GLY A 189 -2.64 8.91 9.09
N PHE A 190 -2.72 7.96 8.12
CA PHE A 190 -1.55 7.37 7.46
C PHE A 190 -1.01 8.30 6.37
N PHE A 191 -0.64 9.49 6.73
CA PHE A 191 -0.17 10.53 5.82
C PHE A 191 1.36 10.51 5.70
N PRO A 192 1.94 10.65 4.47
CA PRO A 192 1.23 10.74 3.18
C PRO A 192 0.90 9.38 2.55
N LEU A 193 1.50 8.28 3.00
CA LEU A 193 1.32 6.93 2.45
C LEU A 193 1.87 5.85 3.40
N TRP A 194 1.61 4.58 3.03
CA TRP A 194 1.96 3.32 3.69
C TRP A 194 1.08 2.97 4.89
N PHE A 195 0.74 1.70 4.98
CA PHE A 195 -0.09 1.08 6.01
C PHE A 195 -1.58 1.44 6.00
N GLU A 196 -2.06 2.36 5.17
CA GLU A 196 -3.49 2.67 5.03
C GLU A 196 -4.29 1.48 4.50
N ASP A 197 -3.75 0.75 3.51
CA ASP A 197 -4.32 -0.48 2.96
C ASP A 197 -4.22 -1.64 3.96
N VAL A 198 -3.11 -1.75 4.67
CA VAL A 198 -2.90 -2.74 5.74
C VAL A 198 -3.87 -2.54 6.89
N ASP A 199 -4.07 -1.27 7.33
CA ASP A 199 -5.06 -0.90 8.34
C ASP A 199 -6.47 -1.25 7.89
N PHE A 200 -6.80 -0.95 6.64
CA PHE A 200 -8.11 -1.25 6.08
C PHE A 200 -8.39 -2.76 6.05
N CYS A 201 -7.40 -3.57 5.61
CA CYS A 201 -7.50 -5.03 5.66
C CYS A 201 -7.65 -5.55 7.09
N GLY A 202 -6.97 -4.95 8.07
CA GLY A 202 -7.15 -5.26 9.49
C GLY A 202 -8.58 -5.03 9.95
N ARG A 203 -9.17 -3.86 9.64
CA ARG A 203 -10.56 -3.51 9.98
C ARG A 203 -11.59 -4.39 9.27
N ILE A 204 -11.33 -4.79 8.02
CA ILE A 204 -12.14 -5.78 7.28
C ILE A 204 -12.22 -7.08 8.07
N ARG A 205 -11.08 -7.61 8.50
CA ARG A 205 -11.00 -8.84 9.29
C ARG A 205 -11.68 -8.74 10.65
N GLU A 206 -11.51 -7.63 11.36
CA GLU A 206 -12.14 -7.36 12.65
C GLU A 206 -13.69 -7.35 12.57
N ARG A 207 -14.25 -7.00 11.40
CA ARG A 207 -15.69 -7.06 11.12
C ARG A 207 -16.17 -8.41 10.61
N GLY A 208 -15.29 -9.42 10.50
CA GLY A 208 -15.63 -10.77 10.06
C GLY A 208 -15.75 -10.94 8.55
N PHE A 209 -15.35 -9.95 7.77
CA PHE A 209 -15.27 -10.07 6.32
C PHE A 209 -13.99 -10.80 5.89
N SER A 210 -14.05 -11.38 4.69
CA SER A 210 -12.94 -12.08 4.03
C SER A 210 -12.40 -11.29 2.84
N LEU A 211 -11.12 -11.44 2.58
CA LEU A 211 -10.44 -10.97 1.38
C LEU A 211 -9.93 -12.17 0.58
N TYR A 212 -9.95 -12.05 -0.73
CA TYR A 212 -9.55 -13.14 -1.62
C TYR A 212 -8.39 -12.71 -2.53
N TYR A 213 -7.60 -13.68 -2.90
CA TYR A 213 -6.65 -13.57 -4.00
C TYR A 213 -7.16 -14.33 -5.22
N VAL A 214 -7.00 -13.74 -6.40
CA VAL A 214 -7.53 -14.21 -7.68
C VAL A 214 -6.41 -14.20 -8.73
N PRO A 215 -5.75 -15.34 -9.00
CA PRO A 215 -4.62 -15.41 -9.93
C PRO A 215 -4.98 -15.14 -11.38
N GLU A 216 -6.25 -15.32 -11.76
CA GLU A 216 -6.74 -15.08 -13.13
C GLU A 216 -6.84 -13.59 -13.46
N ALA A 217 -6.93 -12.74 -12.46
CA ALA A 217 -6.86 -11.28 -12.62
C ALA A 217 -5.40 -10.85 -12.50
N VAL A 218 -4.81 -10.41 -13.59
CA VAL A 218 -3.37 -10.11 -13.67
C VAL A 218 -3.15 -8.64 -14.00
N ALA A 219 -2.27 -7.99 -13.26
CA ALA A 219 -1.72 -6.69 -13.61
C ALA A 219 -0.18 -6.71 -13.54
N LYS A 220 0.45 -6.04 -14.50
CA LYS A 220 1.89 -5.76 -14.45
C LYS A 220 2.12 -4.56 -13.54
N HIS A 221 3.02 -4.68 -12.58
CA HIS A 221 3.34 -3.59 -11.65
C HIS A 221 4.84 -3.40 -11.58
N THR A 222 5.31 -2.22 -11.92
CA THR A 222 6.75 -1.92 -11.95
C THR A 222 7.27 -1.50 -10.58
N GLY A 223 6.45 -0.90 -9.76
CA GLY A 223 6.69 -0.59 -8.35
C GLY A 223 7.65 0.57 -8.08
N GLY A 224 7.24 1.45 -7.21
CA GLY A 224 8.15 2.35 -6.50
C GLY A 224 8.65 3.59 -7.24
N HIS A 225 8.08 4.01 -8.36
CA HIS A 225 8.59 5.15 -9.13
C HIS A 225 8.53 6.50 -8.40
N SER A 226 7.47 6.79 -7.68
CA SER A 226 7.33 8.06 -6.93
C SER A 226 8.16 8.08 -5.63
N ILE A 227 8.43 6.92 -5.04
CA ILE A 227 9.12 6.80 -3.75
C ILE A 227 10.62 7.17 -3.83
N PRO A 228 11.41 6.75 -4.84
CA PRO A 228 12.82 7.13 -4.96
C PRO A 228 13.05 8.61 -5.15
N GLN A 229 12.05 9.36 -5.63
CA GLN A 229 12.14 10.82 -5.80
C GLN A 229 12.10 11.57 -4.46
N LEU A 230 11.63 10.92 -3.38
CA LEU A 230 11.67 11.48 -2.03
C LEU A 230 13.07 11.42 -1.46
N ALA A 231 13.51 12.49 -0.80
CA ALA A 231 14.73 12.46 -0.01
C ALA A 231 14.70 11.30 1.01
N LEU A 232 15.84 10.63 1.20
CA LEU A 232 15.96 9.48 2.12
C LEU A 232 15.29 9.73 3.47
N GLU A 233 15.55 10.89 4.04
CA GLU A 233 15.00 11.28 5.34
C GLU A 233 13.48 11.30 5.35
N MET A 234 12.85 11.94 4.36
CA MET A 234 11.38 12.02 4.26
C MET A 234 10.77 10.63 4.11
N ARG A 235 11.38 9.79 3.26
CA ARG A 235 10.95 8.41 3.05
C ARG A 235 11.00 7.60 4.36
N LEU A 236 12.07 7.72 5.13
CA LEU A 236 12.21 7.05 6.42
C LEU A 236 11.18 7.56 7.43
N ILE A 237 11.02 8.87 7.56
CA ILE A 237 10.05 9.47 8.50
C ILE A 237 8.62 9.01 8.18
N TYR A 238 8.22 9.04 6.92
CA TYR A 238 6.87 8.62 6.51
C TYR A 238 6.63 7.13 6.79
N TRP A 239 7.59 6.27 6.40
CA TRP A 239 7.50 4.83 6.66
C TRP A 239 7.36 4.52 8.16
N TYR A 240 8.26 5.03 8.97
CA TYR A 240 8.24 4.73 10.40
C TYR A 240 7.08 5.41 11.13
N ARG A 241 6.64 6.58 10.71
CA ARG A 241 5.44 7.22 11.25
C ARG A 241 4.20 6.34 11.03
N SER A 242 4.03 5.83 9.82
CA SER A 242 2.90 4.96 9.47
C SER A 242 3.00 3.60 10.19
N LEU A 243 4.21 3.01 10.28
CA LEU A 243 4.45 1.79 11.06
C LEU A 243 4.09 1.97 12.53
N LEU A 244 4.51 3.06 13.17
CA LEU A 244 4.21 3.35 14.56
C LEU A 244 2.72 3.63 14.77
N ARG A 245 2.05 4.35 13.84
CA ARG A 245 0.61 4.56 13.88
C ARG A 245 -0.14 3.23 13.80
N TYR A 246 0.20 2.36 12.84
CA TYR A 246 -0.38 1.03 12.75
C TYR A 246 -0.21 0.23 14.04
N SER A 247 1.02 0.23 14.57
CA SER A 247 1.33 -0.49 15.81
C SER A 247 0.56 0.05 17.02
N ALA A 248 0.40 1.37 17.14
CA ALA A 248 -0.37 2.00 18.20
C ALA A 248 -1.87 1.66 18.11
N LYS A 249 -2.40 1.52 16.89
CA LYS A 249 -3.82 1.26 16.63
C LYS A 249 -4.19 -0.21 16.85
N HIS A 250 -3.34 -1.14 16.41
CA HIS A 250 -3.68 -2.56 16.32
C HIS A 250 -3.01 -3.45 17.38
N PHE A 251 -2.00 -2.96 18.10
CA PHE A 251 -1.29 -3.80 19.07
C PHE A 251 -1.62 -3.41 20.52
N HIS A 252 -1.50 -4.41 21.40
CA HIS A 252 -1.56 -4.15 22.84
C HIS A 252 -0.46 -3.15 23.25
N PRO A 253 -0.71 -2.23 24.22
CA PRO A 253 0.25 -1.17 24.60
C PRO A 253 1.68 -1.66 24.90
N LEU A 254 1.83 -2.82 25.53
CA LEU A 254 3.16 -3.40 25.78
C LEU A 254 3.88 -3.76 24.48
N MET A 255 3.17 -4.38 23.52
CA MET A 255 3.75 -4.76 22.23
C MET A 255 4.08 -3.53 21.37
N PHE A 256 3.26 -2.49 21.43
CA PHE A 256 3.58 -1.20 20.81
C PHE A 256 4.90 -0.64 21.35
N ARG A 257 5.10 -0.64 22.69
CA ARG A 257 6.37 -0.19 23.30
C ARG A 257 7.56 -1.02 22.83
N VAL A 258 7.39 -2.35 22.72
CA VAL A 258 8.44 -3.24 22.19
C VAL A 258 8.80 -2.87 20.76
N VAL A 259 7.81 -2.59 19.91
CA VAL A 259 8.06 -2.12 18.53
C VAL A 259 8.78 -0.77 18.52
N CYS A 260 8.38 0.19 19.36
CA CYS A 260 9.06 1.48 19.48
C CYS A 260 10.54 1.31 19.87
N LEU A 261 10.83 0.46 20.86
CA LEU A 261 12.21 0.16 21.28
C LEU A 261 13.01 -0.48 20.14
N ALA A 262 12.41 -1.43 19.41
CA ALA A 262 13.05 -2.05 18.25
C ALA A 262 13.35 -1.03 17.13
N VAL A 263 12.45 -0.07 16.90
CA VAL A 263 12.67 1.03 15.94
C VAL A 263 13.82 1.93 16.39
N VAL A 264 13.90 2.29 17.68
CA VAL A 264 15.02 3.09 18.22
C VAL A 264 16.35 2.35 18.02
N MET A 265 16.43 1.09 18.45
CA MET A 265 17.64 0.28 18.32
C MET A 265 18.04 0.05 16.86
N GLY A 266 17.07 -0.33 16.03
CA GLY A 266 17.30 -0.57 14.60
C GLY A 266 17.70 0.69 13.85
N SER A 267 17.16 1.85 14.23
CA SER A 267 17.57 3.15 13.65
C SER A 267 19.04 3.44 13.94
N PHE A 268 19.50 3.18 15.16
CA PHE A 268 20.90 3.35 15.50
C PHE A 268 21.80 2.40 14.68
N LEU A 269 21.46 1.12 14.61
CA LEU A 269 22.20 0.12 13.83
C LEU A 269 22.26 0.48 12.34
N ARG A 270 21.13 0.87 11.75
CA ARG A 270 21.06 1.28 10.33
C ARG A 270 21.84 2.57 10.09
N GLY A 271 21.69 3.56 10.98
CA GLY A 271 22.40 4.82 10.89
C GLY A 271 23.92 4.62 10.86
N MET A 272 24.44 3.76 11.75
CA MET A 272 25.88 3.41 11.75
C MET A 272 26.29 2.68 10.47
N ALA A 273 25.57 1.63 10.10
CA ALA A 273 25.92 0.80 8.95
C ALA A 273 25.90 1.61 7.64
N GLU A 274 24.86 2.38 7.38
CA GLU A 274 24.74 3.19 6.17
C GLU A 274 25.72 4.37 6.16
N SER A 275 26.01 4.98 7.34
CA SER A 275 27.02 6.03 7.44
C SER A 275 28.42 5.51 7.12
N ALA A 276 28.75 4.30 7.54
CA ALA A 276 30.00 3.63 7.18
C ALA A 276 30.09 3.33 5.67
N VAL A 277 29.03 2.78 5.08
CA VAL A 277 28.96 2.45 3.64
C VAL A 277 29.07 3.72 2.78
N HIS A 278 28.32 4.75 3.10
CA HIS A 278 28.28 5.99 2.32
C HIS A 278 29.37 7.00 2.71
N ARG A 279 30.20 6.71 3.71
CA ARG A 279 31.22 7.61 4.28
C ARG A 279 30.65 9.01 4.56
N SER A 280 29.45 9.07 5.14
CA SER A 280 28.69 10.30 5.40
C SER A 280 27.87 10.18 6.66
N PHE A 281 27.75 11.27 7.43
CA PHE A 281 26.87 11.32 8.61
C PHE A 281 25.39 11.57 8.30
N ARG A 282 25.01 11.80 7.03
CA ARG A 282 23.62 12.05 6.63
C ARG A 282 22.66 10.91 7.01
N PRO A 283 23.01 9.60 6.80
CA PRO A 283 22.16 8.51 7.25
C PRO A 283 21.96 8.51 8.78
N MET A 284 23.03 8.73 9.55
CA MET A 284 22.93 8.81 11.01
C MET A 284 21.96 9.91 11.46
N ALA A 285 22.00 11.10 10.85
CA ALA A 285 21.07 12.18 11.15
C ALA A 285 19.62 11.82 10.81
N ALA A 286 19.38 11.19 9.63
CA ALA A 286 18.06 10.75 9.20
C ALA A 286 17.47 9.70 10.17
N TYR A 287 18.24 8.67 10.51
CA TYR A 287 17.82 7.65 11.47
C TYR A 287 17.70 8.18 12.89
N GLY A 288 18.49 9.19 13.28
CA GLY A 288 18.35 9.88 14.55
C GLY A 288 16.99 10.55 14.71
N ARG A 289 16.41 11.11 13.64
CA ARG A 289 15.04 11.65 13.64
C ARG A 289 13.99 10.54 13.78
N VAL A 290 14.20 9.39 13.13
CA VAL A 290 13.32 8.21 13.31
C VAL A 290 13.37 7.72 14.76
N ALA A 291 14.56 7.59 15.34
CA ALA A 291 14.73 7.21 16.74
C ALA A 291 14.04 8.20 17.70
N SER A 292 14.15 9.51 17.43
CA SER A 292 13.44 10.55 18.20
C SER A 292 11.93 10.43 18.08
N LEU A 293 11.39 10.14 16.87
CA LEU A 293 9.97 9.89 16.66
C LEU A 293 9.49 8.71 17.49
N ALA A 294 10.16 7.56 17.41
CA ALA A 294 9.81 6.37 18.16
C ALA A 294 9.98 6.56 19.67
N GLY A 295 11.02 7.27 20.11
CA GLY A 295 11.26 7.60 21.50
C GLY A 295 10.12 8.45 22.11
N ARG A 296 9.65 9.49 21.39
CA ARG A 296 8.49 10.27 21.84
C ARG A 296 7.24 9.41 21.96
N SER A 297 6.99 8.51 20.99
CA SER A 297 5.83 7.60 21.01
C SER A 297 5.86 6.63 22.21
N LEU A 298 7.04 6.28 22.74
CA LEU A 298 7.18 5.47 23.96
C LEU A 298 6.61 6.17 25.20
N PHE A 299 6.80 7.48 25.33
CA PHE A 299 6.48 8.25 26.54
C PHE A 299 5.13 8.98 26.44
N CYS A 300 4.71 9.41 25.27
CA CYS A 300 3.47 10.20 25.11
C CYS A 300 2.20 9.34 25.06
N GLY A 301 2.29 8.01 25.02
CA GLY A 301 1.11 7.15 24.87
C GLY A 301 0.51 7.25 23.45
N ARG A 302 -0.58 6.53 23.24
CA ARG A 302 -1.36 6.51 21.99
C ARG A 302 -1.85 7.89 21.57
#